data_ea45fe0c965dbcf3ed353f6ef49565a9
#
_entry.id   ea45fe0c965dbcf3ed353f6ef49565a9
#
_cell.length_a   1.000
_cell.length_b   1.000
_cell.length_c   1.000
_cell.angle_alpha   90.00
_cell.angle_beta   90.00
_cell.angle_gamma   90.00
#
_symmetry.space_group_name_H-M   'P 1'
#
loop_
_entity.id
_entity.type
_entity.pdbx_description
1 polymer ?
#
loop_
_entity_poly.entity_id
_entity_poly.type
_entity_poly.pdbx_seq_one_letter_code
_entity_poly.pdbx_strand_id
1 'polypeptide(L)'
;MYRIVLWIAVCLFATLVDPRSAPAEEFQCPTGALVHGGSPPEGLKAWCELPDGTQHGPSLSWYETGNPKAEAHFDEGKLHGVFRLWHTKGRLAEEGTYIADQRHGTFSTWGEDGVKLLEQNFLNGKRNGEFKRWHLNGQLQFSEHYVDGEKDGPAVAYFENGQKEAEGMFRKGQFHGTWTGWYPDGRKRKVAEFVDGDRISSEIFPDE
;
A
#
# COMPACT_ATOMS: atom_id res chain seq x y z
N MET A 1 -59.94 -25.31 -11.71
CA MET A 1 -59.21 -24.55 -10.69
C MET A 1 -57.74 -24.48 -11.11
N TYR A 2 -57.36 -23.42 -11.82
CA TYR A 2 -55.98 -23.19 -12.24
C TYR A 2 -55.32 -22.24 -11.25
N ARG A 3 -54.27 -22.68 -10.52
CA ARG A 3 -53.44 -21.83 -9.68
C ARG A 3 -52.38 -21.17 -10.56
N ILE A 4 -52.48 -19.85 -10.72
CA ILE A 4 -51.46 -19.02 -11.34
C ILE A 4 -50.34 -18.82 -10.29
N VAL A 5 -49.17 -19.37 -10.57
CA VAL A 5 -47.96 -19.09 -9.78
C VAL A 5 -47.30 -17.85 -10.36
N LEU A 6 -47.38 -16.75 -9.62
CA LEU A 6 -46.71 -15.49 -9.97
C LEU A 6 -45.25 -15.62 -9.62
N TRP A 7 -44.38 -15.67 -10.63
CA TRP A 7 -42.93 -15.52 -10.45
C TRP A 7 -42.63 -14.04 -10.27
N ILE A 8 -42.27 -13.65 -9.04
CA ILE A 8 -41.70 -12.33 -8.78
C ILE A 8 -40.21 -12.42 -9.16
N ALA A 9 -39.87 -11.82 -10.28
CA ALA A 9 -38.48 -11.60 -10.66
C ALA A 9 -37.89 -10.53 -9.72
N VAL A 10 -37.09 -10.95 -8.76
CA VAL A 10 -36.25 -10.04 -7.96
C VAL A 10 -35.12 -9.58 -8.88
N CYS A 11 -35.26 -8.39 -9.47
CA CYS A 11 -34.13 -7.69 -10.09
C CYS A 11 -33.14 -7.28 -8.99
N LEU A 12 -32.09 -8.06 -8.82
CA LEU A 12 -30.89 -7.63 -8.10
C LEU A 12 -30.25 -6.51 -8.91
N PHE A 13 -30.55 -5.26 -8.58
CA PHE A 13 -29.70 -4.14 -8.96
C PHE A 13 -28.40 -4.30 -8.20
N ALA A 14 -27.38 -4.87 -8.86
CA ALA A 14 -26.00 -4.72 -8.43
C ALA A 14 -25.65 -3.24 -8.56
N THR A 15 -25.78 -2.49 -7.47
CA THR A 15 -25.17 -1.16 -7.39
C THR A 15 -23.68 -1.35 -7.52
N LEU A 16 -23.12 -0.87 -8.62
CA LEU A 16 -21.68 -0.69 -8.78
C LEU A 16 -21.24 0.29 -7.69
N VAL A 17 -20.79 -0.23 -6.56
CA VAL A 17 -20.14 0.56 -5.53
C VAL A 17 -18.82 1.05 -6.15
N ASP A 18 -18.71 2.36 -6.38
CA ASP A 18 -17.46 2.98 -6.79
C ASP A 18 -16.46 2.74 -5.64
N PRO A 19 -15.35 2.00 -5.86
CA PRO A 19 -14.37 1.74 -4.81
C PRO A 19 -13.66 3.01 -4.31
N ARG A 20 -14.03 4.17 -4.86
CA ARG A 20 -13.51 5.49 -4.47
C ARG A 20 -14.41 6.26 -3.51
N SER A 21 -15.65 5.80 -3.31
CA SER A 21 -16.51 6.37 -2.27
C SER A 21 -16.23 5.64 -0.96
N ALA A 22 -15.94 6.39 0.10
CA ALA A 22 -15.96 5.84 1.44
C ALA A 22 -17.30 5.14 1.64
N PRO A 23 -17.35 3.91 2.15
CA PRO A 23 -18.60 3.21 2.35
C PRO A 23 -19.48 4.04 3.26
N ALA A 24 -20.69 4.33 2.80
CA ALA A 24 -21.80 4.78 3.67
C ALA A 24 -22.32 3.56 4.47
N GLU A 25 -21.41 2.71 4.95
CA GLU A 25 -21.74 1.73 5.96
C GLU A 25 -21.94 2.50 7.26
N GLU A 26 -23.08 2.30 7.87
CA GLU A 26 -23.44 2.90 9.15
C GLU A 26 -22.31 2.61 10.14
N PHE A 27 -21.68 3.67 10.68
CA PHE A 27 -20.56 3.56 11.61
C PHE A 27 -21.03 2.79 12.85
N GLN A 28 -20.61 1.56 13.00
CA GLN A 28 -21.02 0.66 14.08
C GLN A 28 -19.85 0.23 14.92
N CYS A 29 -20.02 0.34 16.23
CA CYS A 29 -19.05 -0.18 17.18
C CYS A 29 -19.26 -1.65 17.48
N PRO A 30 -18.20 -2.41 17.76
CA PRO A 30 -18.28 -3.76 18.29
C PRO A 30 -19.05 -3.81 19.62
N THR A 31 -19.54 -5.01 19.97
CA THR A 31 -20.23 -5.23 21.25
C THR A 31 -19.38 -4.77 22.43
N GLY A 32 -19.96 -3.92 23.29
CA GLY A 32 -19.31 -3.38 24.49
C GLY A 32 -18.59 -2.05 24.29
N ALA A 33 -18.37 -1.60 23.05
CA ALA A 33 -17.81 -0.27 22.77
C ALA A 33 -18.91 0.73 22.43
N LEU A 34 -18.67 2.02 22.72
CA LEU A 34 -19.57 3.14 22.45
C LEU A 34 -18.99 4.04 21.37
N VAL A 35 -19.87 4.67 20.58
CA VAL A 35 -19.50 5.68 19.60
C VAL A 35 -19.16 6.99 20.29
N HIS A 36 -18.04 7.59 19.95
CA HIS A 36 -17.61 8.92 20.34
C HIS A 36 -17.40 9.81 19.12
N GLY A 37 -17.59 11.12 19.31
CA GLY A 37 -17.46 12.11 18.22
C GLY A 37 -18.62 12.07 17.24
N GLY A 38 -18.37 12.48 15.99
CA GLY A 38 -19.37 12.53 14.92
C GLY A 38 -18.74 12.71 13.56
N SER A 39 -19.53 12.38 12.52
CA SER A 39 -19.22 12.67 11.12
C SER A 39 -19.68 14.07 10.73
N PRO A 40 -19.20 14.66 9.63
CA PRO A 40 -19.69 15.94 9.16
C PRO A 40 -21.22 15.95 8.90
N PRO A 41 -21.94 17.04 9.26
CA PRO A 41 -21.41 18.32 9.78
C PRO A 41 -21.19 18.36 11.30
N GLU A 42 -21.58 17.32 12.07
CA GLU A 42 -21.57 17.32 13.54
C GLU A 42 -20.15 17.23 14.13
N GLY A 43 -19.20 16.64 13.37
CA GLY A 43 -17.81 16.49 13.78
C GLY A 43 -16.89 16.09 12.65
N LEU A 44 -15.58 16.04 12.94
CA LEU A 44 -14.54 15.64 11.99
C LEU A 44 -13.83 14.35 12.39
N LYS A 45 -14.30 13.67 13.42
CA LYS A 45 -13.79 12.38 13.88
C LYS A 45 -14.87 11.60 14.63
N ALA A 46 -15.00 10.32 14.29
CA ALA A 46 -15.80 9.34 15.03
C ALA A 46 -14.94 8.12 15.35
N TRP A 47 -15.08 7.56 16.55
CA TRP A 47 -14.36 6.36 16.96
C TRP A 47 -15.16 5.55 17.97
N CYS A 48 -14.77 4.29 18.11
CA CYS A 48 -15.33 3.39 19.11
C CYS A 48 -14.38 3.26 20.30
N GLU A 49 -14.96 3.24 21.50
CA GLU A 49 -14.21 3.20 22.76
C GLU A 49 -14.93 2.30 23.77
N LEU A 50 -14.16 1.46 24.47
CA LEU A 50 -14.65 0.66 25.61
C LEU A 50 -14.91 1.56 26.83
N PRO A 51 -15.68 1.09 27.83
CA PRO A 51 -15.99 1.88 29.02
C PRO A 51 -14.79 2.38 29.84
N ASP A 52 -13.63 1.75 29.67
CA ASP A 52 -12.36 2.14 30.32
C ASP A 52 -11.56 3.18 29.54
N GLY A 53 -12.06 3.68 28.41
CA GLY A 53 -11.38 4.64 27.54
C GLY A 53 -10.48 4.02 26.47
N THR A 54 -10.46 2.69 26.34
CA THR A 54 -9.63 2.01 25.35
C THR A 54 -10.31 2.04 23.98
N GLN A 55 -9.60 2.47 22.93
CA GLN A 55 -10.11 2.39 21.55
C GLN A 55 -10.32 0.94 21.13
N HIS A 56 -11.51 0.62 20.60
CA HIS A 56 -11.87 -0.72 20.14
C HIS A 56 -12.89 -0.67 19.02
N GLY A 57 -12.53 -1.10 17.82
CA GLY A 57 -13.33 -1.01 16.62
C GLY A 57 -12.86 0.08 15.66
N PRO A 58 -13.72 0.53 14.73
CA PRO A 58 -13.37 1.52 13.72
C PRO A 58 -13.12 2.92 14.31
N SER A 59 -12.26 3.68 13.64
CA SER A 59 -12.02 5.09 13.85
C SER A 59 -11.95 5.78 12.48
N LEU A 60 -12.79 6.77 12.26
CA LEU A 60 -12.87 7.55 11.03
C LEU A 60 -12.57 9.01 11.33
N SER A 61 -11.91 9.69 10.40
CA SER A 61 -11.77 11.13 10.44
C SER A 61 -11.96 11.75 9.05
N TRP A 62 -12.33 13.02 9.03
CA TRP A 62 -12.64 13.77 7.82
C TRP A 62 -11.86 15.08 7.77
N TYR A 63 -11.66 15.58 6.58
CA TYR A 63 -11.24 16.96 6.33
C TYR A 63 -12.41 17.91 6.53
N GLU A 64 -12.15 19.20 6.73
CA GLU A 64 -13.19 20.25 6.80
C GLU A 64 -14.05 20.30 5.53
N THR A 65 -13.54 19.81 4.41
CA THR A 65 -14.29 19.68 3.15
C THR A 65 -15.34 18.58 3.16
N GLY A 66 -15.41 17.75 4.22
CA GLY A 66 -16.25 16.57 4.31
C GLY A 66 -15.66 15.30 3.67
N ASN A 67 -14.56 15.42 2.94
CA ASN A 67 -13.89 14.25 2.37
C ASN A 67 -13.27 13.40 3.49
N PRO A 68 -13.22 12.07 3.36
CA PRO A 68 -12.53 11.20 4.30
C PRO A 68 -11.04 11.60 4.38
N LYS A 69 -10.47 11.49 5.58
CA LYS A 69 -9.06 11.76 5.87
C LYS A 69 -8.31 10.51 6.28
N ALA A 70 -8.86 9.77 7.24
CA ALA A 70 -8.27 8.53 7.71
C ALA A 70 -9.34 7.54 8.19
N GLU A 71 -9.07 6.27 7.95
CA GLU A 71 -9.76 5.11 8.51
C GLU A 71 -8.73 4.24 9.21
N ALA A 72 -9.05 3.79 10.39
CA ALA A 72 -8.25 2.85 11.16
C ALA A 72 -9.16 1.93 11.96
N HIS A 73 -8.68 0.72 12.27
CA HIS A 73 -9.35 -0.19 13.17
C HIS A 73 -8.46 -0.47 14.37
N PHE A 74 -9.08 -0.57 15.54
CA PHE A 74 -8.38 -0.83 16.79
C PHE A 74 -8.95 -2.07 17.47
N ASP A 75 -8.07 -2.82 18.09
CA ASP A 75 -8.40 -3.92 18.99
C ASP A 75 -7.64 -3.72 20.31
N GLU A 76 -8.38 -3.53 21.41
CA GLU A 76 -7.83 -3.27 22.73
C GLU A 76 -6.72 -2.19 22.72
N GLY A 77 -7.00 -1.05 22.06
CA GLY A 77 -6.09 0.11 21.96
C GLY A 77 -4.98 0.02 20.94
N LYS A 78 -4.83 -1.10 20.25
CA LYS A 78 -3.81 -1.32 19.21
C LYS A 78 -4.40 -1.26 17.82
N LEU A 79 -3.67 -0.70 16.86
CA LEU A 79 -4.04 -0.79 15.45
C LEU A 79 -4.14 -2.24 15.02
N HIS A 80 -5.31 -2.64 14.52
CA HIS A 80 -5.60 -4.00 14.08
C HIS A 80 -6.64 -4.00 12.96
N GLY A 81 -6.28 -4.46 11.76
CA GLY A 81 -7.15 -4.45 10.59
C GLY A 81 -6.74 -3.39 9.57
N VAL A 82 -7.70 -2.98 8.75
CA VAL A 82 -7.48 -2.05 7.63
C VAL A 82 -7.12 -0.66 8.15
N PHE A 83 -6.16 -0.04 7.46
CA PHE A 83 -5.74 1.34 7.62
C PHE A 83 -5.75 2.03 6.27
N ARG A 84 -6.39 3.21 6.18
CA ARG A 84 -6.45 4.03 4.97
C ARG A 84 -6.25 5.49 5.28
N LEU A 85 -5.54 6.17 4.39
CA LEU A 85 -5.44 7.62 4.36
C LEU A 85 -5.89 8.13 3.00
N TRP A 86 -6.48 9.32 2.98
CA TRP A 86 -6.89 9.99 1.75
C TRP A 86 -6.26 11.37 1.64
N HIS A 87 -6.01 11.80 0.43
CA HIS A 87 -5.69 13.19 0.11
C HIS A 87 -6.91 14.09 0.32
N THR A 88 -6.70 15.38 0.48
CA THR A 88 -7.76 16.38 0.71
C THR A 88 -8.84 16.39 -0.36
N LYS A 89 -8.51 15.96 -1.58
CA LYS A 89 -9.46 15.83 -2.70
C LYS A 89 -10.22 14.48 -2.73
N GLY A 90 -10.11 13.67 -1.66
CA GLY A 90 -10.82 12.41 -1.50
C GLY A 90 -10.22 11.21 -2.24
N ARG A 91 -9.06 11.34 -2.89
CA ARG A 91 -8.34 10.19 -3.48
C ARG A 91 -7.54 9.46 -2.41
N LEU A 92 -7.48 8.14 -2.52
CA LEU A 92 -6.68 7.30 -1.63
C LEU A 92 -5.20 7.71 -1.70
N ALA A 93 -4.56 7.88 -0.55
CA ALA A 93 -3.16 8.23 -0.39
C ALA A 93 -2.32 7.05 0.11
N GLU A 94 -2.86 6.28 1.06
CA GLU A 94 -2.20 5.08 1.62
C GLU A 94 -3.24 4.04 2.00
N GLU A 95 -2.92 2.76 1.80
CA GLU A 95 -3.70 1.63 2.28
C GLU A 95 -2.76 0.54 2.77
N GLY A 96 -3.16 -0.13 3.86
CA GLY A 96 -2.45 -1.29 4.40
C GLY A 96 -3.23 -1.96 5.52
N THR A 97 -2.59 -2.94 6.14
CA THR A 97 -3.16 -3.68 7.27
C THR A 97 -2.19 -3.68 8.44
N TYR A 98 -2.72 -3.51 9.65
CA TYR A 98 -1.99 -3.66 10.90
C TYR A 98 -2.46 -4.89 11.67
N ILE A 99 -1.56 -5.54 12.39
CA ILE A 99 -1.85 -6.56 13.40
C ILE A 99 -1.10 -6.15 14.66
N ALA A 100 -1.84 -5.78 15.72
CA ALA A 100 -1.30 -5.35 17.01
C ALA A 100 -0.18 -4.30 16.87
N ASP A 101 -0.48 -3.15 16.21
CA ASP A 101 0.41 -2.02 15.89
C ASP A 101 1.52 -2.33 14.87
N GLN A 102 1.62 -3.53 14.36
CA GLN A 102 2.64 -3.91 13.39
C GLN A 102 2.06 -3.93 11.97
N ARG A 103 2.76 -3.31 11.01
CA ARG A 103 2.43 -3.44 9.59
C ARG A 103 2.47 -4.90 9.16
N HIS A 104 1.45 -5.35 8.44
CA HIS A 104 1.32 -6.73 7.95
C HIS A 104 0.72 -6.75 6.54
N GLY A 105 1.25 -7.62 5.65
CA GLY A 105 0.81 -7.67 4.27
C GLY A 105 1.28 -6.48 3.44
N THR A 106 0.53 -6.14 2.41
CA THR A 106 0.90 -5.11 1.44
C THR A 106 0.46 -3.72 1.90
N PHE A 107 1.39 -2.76 1.85
CA PHE A 107 1.15 -1.33 1.97
C PHE A 107 1.36 -0.66 0.62
N SER A 108 0.41 0.14 0.20
CA SER A 108 0.46 0.89 -1.05
C SER A 108 0.25 2.37 -0.80
N THR A 109 0.97 3.23 -1.55
CA THR A 109 0.77 4.68 -1.52
C THR A 109 0.57 5.23 -2.92
N TRP A 110 -0.20 6.32 -3.01
CA TRP A 110 -0.54 7.00 -4.27
C TRP A 110 -0.34 8.51 -4.15
N GLY A 111 -0.01 9.15 -5.24
CA GLY A 111 0.03 10.60 -5.37
C GLY A 111 -1.38 11.22 -5.42
N GLU A 112 -1.46 12.56 -5.30
CA GLU A 112 -2.73 13.29 -5.45
C GLU A 112 -3.36 13.12 -6.84
N ASP A 113 -2.58 12.81 -7.87
CA ASP A 113 -3.00 12.49 -9.22
C ASP A 113 -3.56 11.06 -9.35
N GLY A 114 -3.35 10.20 -8.33
CA GLY A 114 -3.76 8.80 -8.28
C GLY A 114 -2.73 7.83 -8.87
N VAL A 115 -1.55 8.30 -9.25
CA VAL A 115 -0.44 7.43 -9.67
C VAL A 115 0.07 6.66 -8.45
N LYS A 116 0.20 5.33 -8.58
CA LYS A 116 0.82 4.52 -7.52
C LYS A 116 2.30 4.92 -7.41
N LEU A 117 2.75 5.22 -6.19
CA LEU A 117 4.13 5.65 -5.92
C LEU A 117 4.95 4.54 -5.29
N LEU A 118 4.31 3.74 -4.40
CA LEU A 118 5.03 2.78 -3.60
C LEU A 118 4.15 1.57 -3.29
N GLU A 119 4.76 0.39 -3.25
CA GLU A 119 4.18 -0.85 -2.74
C GLU A 119 5.23 -1.61 -1.93
N GLN A 120 4.87 -2.01 -0.72
CA GLN A 120 5.78 -2.66 0.21
C GLN A 120 5.08 -3.82 0.89
N ASN A 121 5.77 -4.93 1.06
CA ASN A 121 5.26 -6.06 1.83
C ASN A 121 5.91 -6.11 3.21
N PHE A 122 5.08 -6.36 4.23
CA PHE A 122 5.48 -6.45 5.63
C PHE A 122 5.05 -7.76 6.26
N LEU A 123 5.88 -8.28 7.12
CA LEU A 123 5.57 -9.37 8.03
C LEU A 123 5.98 -8.94 9.45
N ASN A 124 4.99 -8.82 10.35
CA ASN A 124 5.22 -8.43 11.75
C ASN A 124 6.09 -7.17 11.90
N GLY A 125 5.73 -6.11 11.16
CA GLY A 125 6.38 -4.80 11.19
C GLY A 125 7.68 -4.69 10.39
N LYS A 126 8.25 -5.79 9.91
CA LYS A 126 9.47 -5.80 9.09
C LYS A 126 9.13 -5.93 7.61
N ARG A 127 9.90 -5.26 6.73
CA ARG A 127 9.79 -5.48 5.28
C ARG A 127 10.11 -6.93 4.97
N ASN A 128 9.21 -7.61 4.22
CA ASN A 128 9.37 -9.01 3.84
C ASN A 128 8.64 -9.24 2.52
N GLY A 129 9.36 -9.58 1.47
CA GLY A 129 8.85 -9.70 0.12
C GLY A 129 9.23 -8.54 -0.79
N GLU A 130 8.46 -8.30 -1.84
CA GLU A 130 8.74 -7.26 -2.82
C GLU A 130 8.54 -5.86 -2.26
N PHE A 131 9.42 -4.94 -2.69
CA PHE A 131 9.33 -3.51 -2.54
C PHE A 131 9.38 -2.90 -3.95
N LYS A 132 8.34 -2.17 -4.34
CA LYS A 132 8.23 -1.52 -5.64
C LYS A 132 8.04 -0.03 -5.50
N ARG A 133 8.67 0.72 -6.38
CA ARG A 133 8.46 2.17 -6.52
C ARG A 133 8.22 2.51 -7.99
N TRP A 134 7.37 3.49 -8.22
CA TRP A 134 7.02 3.97 -9.56
C TRP A 134 7.48 5.40 -9.76
N HIS A 135 7.85 5.73 -10.99
CA HIS A 135 8.03 7.09 -11.47
C HIS A 135 6.69 7.82 -11.49
N LEU A 136 6.70 9.16 -11.54
CA LEU A 136 5.48 9.96 -11.62
C LEU A 136 4.68 9.73 -12.91
N ASN A 137 5.32 9.23 -13.96
CA ASN A 137 4.65 8.84 -15.21
C ASN A 137 3.95 7.46 -15.11
N GLY A 138 3.98 6.80 -13.94
CA GLY A 138 3.35 5.52 -13.66
C GLY A 138 4.16 4.29 -14.06
N GLN A 139 5.35 4.46 -14.65
CA GLN A 139 6.24 3.35 -14.95
C GLN A 139 7.00 2.89 -13.71
N LEU A 140 7.31 1.60 -13.62
CA LEU A 140 8.11 1.05 -12.53
C LEU A 140 9.49 1.71 -12.52
N GLN A 141 9.90 2.26 -11.37
CA GLN A 141 11.22 2.85 -11.15
C GLN A 141 12.21 1.80 -10.64
N PHE A 142 11.81 1.04 -9.64
CA PHE A 142 12.60 -0.11 -9.19
C PHE A 142 11.76 -1.14 -8.44
N SER A 143 12.27 -2.37 -8.42
CA SER A 143 11.80 -3.48 -7.58
C SER A 143 12.99 -4.09 -6.86
N GLU A 144 12.81 -4.37 -5.57
CA GLU A 144 13.79 -5.01 -4.70
C GLU A 144 13.08 -6.05 -3.84
N HIS A 145 13.82 -7.05 -3.38
CA HIS A 145 13.29 -8.06 -2.46
C HIS A 145 13.90 -7.90 -1.07
N TYR A 146 13.06 -8.07 -0.04
CA TYR A 146 13.44 -7.95 1.37
C TYR A 146 13.10 -9.24 2.12
N VAL A 147 13.97 -9.62 3.06
CA VAL A 147 13.76 -10.67 4.03
C VAL A 147 14.09 -10.11 5.42
N ASP A 148 13.15 -10.20 6.36
CA ASP A 148 13.31 -9.71 7.74
C ASP A 148 13.80 -8.26 7.88
N GLY A 149 13.50 -7.39 6.90
CA GLY A 149 13.86 -5.98 6.89
C GLY A 149 15.15 -5.64 6.14
N GLU A 150 15.92 -6.63 5.71
CA GLU A 150 17.15 -6.46 4.93
C GLU A 150 16.91 -6.78 3.45
N LYS A 151 17.63 -6.10 2.55
CA LYS A 151 17.61 -6.44 1.12
C LYS A 151 18.21 -7.82 0.93
N ASP A 152 17.47 -8.76 0.40
CA ASP A 152 17.92 -10.12 0.11
C ASP A 152 17.14 -10.67 -1.09
N GLY A 153 17.82 -10.86 -2.22
CA GLY A 153 17.21 -11.27 -3.47
C GLY A 153 17.44 -10.31 -4.63
N PRO A 154 16.65 -10.44 -5.72
CA PRO A 154 16.82 -9.67 -6.94
C PRO A 154 16.47 -8.19 -6.74
N ALA A 155 17.18 -7.33 -7.47
CA ALA A 155 16.90 -5.91 -7.57
C ALA A 155 17.02 -5.46 -9.03
N VAL A 156 16.05 -4.63 -9.45
CA VAL A 156 16.01 -4.09 -10.80
C VAL A 156 15.58 -2.63 -10.72
N ALA A 157 16.26 -1.76 -11.46
CA ALA A 157 15.90 -0.36 -11.65
C ALA A 157 15.60 -0.07 -13.13
N TYR A 158 14.71 0.90 -13.36
CA TYR A 158 14.27 1.30 -14.69
C TYR A 158 14.31 2.82 -14.83
N PHE A 159 14.71 3.28 -16.00
CA PHE A 159 14.55 4.67 -16.41
C PHE A 159 13.08 5.07 -16.59
N GLU A 160 12.79 6.37 -16.66
CA GLU A 160 11.44 6.88 -16.95
C GLU A 160 10.88 6.45 -18.33
N ASN A 161 11.73 6.03 -19.27
CA ASN A 161 11.32 5.46 -20.56
C ASN A 161 10.98 3.95 -20.49
N GLY A 162 11.07 3.33 -19.31
CA GLY A 162 10.77 1.93 -19.05
C GLY A 162 11.91 0.95 -19.38
N GLN A 163 13.04 1.42 -19.89
CA GLN A 163 14.20 0.58 -20.12
C GLN A 163 14.93 0.31 -18.80
N LYS A 164 15.58 -0.86 -18.70
CA LYS A 164 16.37 -1.19 -17.51
C LYS A 164 17.52 -0.21 -17.35
N GLU A 165 17.72 0.28 -16.13
CA GLU A 165 18.85 1.09 -15.69
C GLU A 165 19.91 0.24 -15.02
N ALA A 166 19.49 -0.67 -14.13
CA ALA A 166 20.37 -1.59 -13.43
C ALA A 166 19.65 -2.86 -13.00
N GLU A 167 20.37 -3.97 -12.91
CA GLU A 167 19.87 -5.19 -12.26
C GLU A 167 21.01 -5.93 -11.57
N GLY A 168 20.65 -6.68 -10.54
CA GLY A 168 21.57 -7.51 -9.79
C GLY A 168 20.89 -8.17 -8.60
N MET A 169 21.68 -8.55 -7.63
CA MET A 169 21.24 -9.25 -6.43
C MET A 169 21.79 -8.60 -5.17
N PHE A 170 20.97 -8.55 -4.13
CA PHE A 170 21.42 -8.32 -2.77
C PHE A 170 21.45 -9.63 -1.98
N ARG A 171 22.36 -9.74 -1.05
CA ARG A 171 22.44 -10.79 -0.05
C ARG A 171 22.73 -10.15 1.31
N LYS A 172 21.79 -10.28 2.25
CA LYS A 172 21.90 -9.67 3.60
C LYS A 172 22.26 -8.19 3.54
N GLY A 173 21.58 -7.41 2.71
CA GLY A 173 21.78 -5.97 2.52
C GLY A 173 22.98 -5.57 1.65
N GLN A 174 23.82 -6.50 1.23
CA GLN A 174 25.05 -6.25 0.47
C GLN A 174 24.90 -6.64 -1.00
N PHE A 175 25.60 -5.93 -1.90
CA PHE A 175 25.70 -6.32 -3.31
C PHE A 175 26.32 -7.71 -3.43
N HIS A 176 25.73 -8.58 -4.26
CA HIS A 176 26.19 -9.94 -4.45
C HIS A 176 26.00 -10.39 -5.91
N GLY A 177 26.97 -11.16 -6.44
CA GLY A 177 26.94 -11.63 -7.83
C GLY A 177 27.11 -10.53 -8.86
N THR A 178 26.62 -10.79 -10.07
CA THR A 178 26.74 -9.87 -11.21
C THR A 178 25.74 -8.72 -11.10
N TRP A 179 26.24 -7.49 -11.22
CA TRP A 179 25.45 -6.29 -11.41
C TRP A 179 25.70 -5.71 -12.79
N THR A 180 24.60 -5.50 -13.52
CA THR A 180 24.65 -4.90 -14.86
C THR A 180 23.92 -3.56 -14.85
N GLY A 181 24.54 -2.53 -15.42
CA GLY A 181 23.95 -1.22 -15.65
C GLY A 181 23.88 -0.93 -17.14
N TRP A 182 22.85 -0.19 -17.56
CA TRP A 182 22.60 0.20 -18.93
C TRP A 182 22.50 1.71 -19.09
N TYR A 183 22.68 2.18 -20.31
CA TYR A 183 22.32 3.51 -20.76
C TYR A 183 20.82 3.57 -21.07
N PRO A 184 20.23 4.80 -21.13
CA PRO A 184 18.81 4.96 -21.45
C PRO A 184 18.38 4.45 -22.84
N ASP A 185 19.33 4.18 -23.73
CA ASP A 185 19.13 3.59 -25.07
C ASP A 185 19.17 2.05 -25.07
N GLY A 186 19.45 1.43 -23.88
CA GLY A 186 19.50 0.00 -23.70
C GLY A 186 20.87 -0.64 -23.93
N ARG A 187 21.91 0.12 -24.34
CA ARG A 187 23.27 -0.39 -24.40
C ARG A 187 23.81 -0.63 -23.00
N LYS A 188 24.66 -1.67 -22.83
CA LYS A 188 25.33 -1.91 -21.55
C LYS A 188 26.29 -0.75 -21.24
N ARG A 189 26.24 -0.24 -20.01
CA ARG A 189 27.12 0.78 -19.49
C ARG A 189 28.23 0.18 -18.61
N LYS A 190 27.85 -0.81 -17.78
CA LYS A 190 28.79 -1.41 -16.83
C LYS A 190 28.33 -2.79 -16.42
N VAL A 191 29.28 -3.69 -16.24
CA VAL A 191 29.09 -4.97 -15.54
C VAL A 191 30.09 -5.01 -14.40
N ALA A 192 29.67 -5.46 -13.23
CA ALA A 192 30.54 -5.60 -12.05
C ALA A 192 30.15 -6.86 -11.27
N GLU A 193 31.14 -7.54 -10.73
CA GLU A 193 30.98 -8.69 -9.84
C GLU A 193 31.21 -8.27 -8.39
N PHE A 194 30.34 -8.77 -7.50
CA PHE A 194 30.40 -8.50 -6.07
C PHE A 194 30.34 -9.81 -5.27
N VAL A 195 31.10 -9.86 -4.19
CA VAL A 195 31.02 -10.90 -3.17
C VAL A 195 30.87 -10.22 -1.82
N ASP A 196 29.72 -10.42 -1.18
CA ASP A 196 29.38 -9.89 0.15
C ASP A 196 29.72 -8.39 0.31
N GLY A 197 29.34 -7.59 -0.70
CA GLY A 197 29.50 -6.14 -0.75
C GLY A 197 30.80 -5.66 -1.43
N ASP A 198 31.82 -6.48 -1.48
CA ASP A 198 33.08 -6.14 -2.11
C ASP A 198 33.04 -6.34 -3.62
N ARG A 199 33.41 -5.29 -4.37
CA ARG A 199 33.54 -5.38 -5.83
C ARG A 199 34.83 -6.07 -6.21
N ILE A 200 34.74 -7.27 -6.80
CA ILE A 200 35.88 -8.08 -7.21
C ILE A 200 36.32 -7.83 -8.65
N SER A 201 35.39 -7.39 -9.53
CA SER A 201 35.71 -7.02 -10.90
C SER A 201 34.76 -5.96 -11.43
N SER A 202 35.12 -5.25 -12.49
CA SER A 202 34.21 -4.43 -13.29
C SER A 202 34.71 -4.18 -14.69
N GLU A 203 33.79 -4.14 -15.64
CA GLU A 203 33.98 -3.74 -17.04
C GLU A 203 33.06 -2.55 -17.33
N ILE A 204 33.56 -1.54 -18.01
CA ILE A 204 32.86 -0.30 -18.38
C ILE A 204 32.76 -0.27 -19.90
N PHE A 205 31.57 -0.04 -20.43
CA PHE A 205 31.27 0.14 -21.84
C PHE A 205 31.04 1.64 -22.06
N PRO A 206 31.93 2.38 -22.71
CA PRO A 206 31.79 3.80 -22.91
C PRO A 206 30.59 4.12 -23.81
N ASP A 207 30.08 5.34 -23.68
CA ASP A 207 29.07 5.90 -24.58
C ASP A 207 29.79 6.47 -25.80
N GLU A 208 29.85 5.72 -26.90
CA GLU A 208 30.43 6.16 -28.19
C GLU A 208 29.40 6.86 -29.07
#